data_58ffd67e2aa71b32b06a1fb432130fee
#
_entry.id   58ffd67e2aa71b32b06a1fb432130fee
#
_cell.length_a   1.000
_cell.length_b   1.000
_cell.length_c   1.000
_cell.angle_alpha   90.00
_cell.angle_beta   90.00
_cell.angle_gamma   90.00
#
_symmetry.space_group_name_H-M   'P 1'
#
loop_
_entity.id
_entity.type
_entity.pdbx_description
1 polymer ?
#
loop_
_entity_poly.entity_id
_entity_poly.type
_entity_poly.pdbx_seq_one_letter_code
_entity_poly.pdbx_strand_id
1 'polypeptide(L)'
;METDEEILARLNHEEAKQYVGGVVFVALLMTAGIFGNLHVLYVYVFRMQSSNYRVFVLSLATLDFITCVVGMPFILVDLRNPLTFTLVAACKILRFVNYFICLASAFLLIVIAVDRSAMATKARLVIVGSGTT
;
A
#
# COMPACT_ATOMS: atom_id res chain seq x y z
N MET A 1 3.73 26.42 -37.98
CA MET A 1 3.28 25.02 -38.07
C MET A 1 3.74 24.40 -36.78
N GLU A 2 2.81 24.03 -35.92
CA GLU A 2 3.12 23.41 -34.59
C GLU A 2 3.77 22.05 -34.87
N THR A 3 4.85 21.75 -34.16
CA THR A 3 5.51 20.45 -34.31
C THR A 3 4.72 19.35 -33.60
N ASP A 4 4.88 18.09 -34.01
CA ASP A 4 4.20 16.96 -33.37
C ASP A 4 4.51 16.87 -31.88
N GLU A 5 5.72 17.27 -31.46
CA GLU A 5 6.12 17.32 -30.05
C GLU A 5 5.36 18.40 -29.25
N GLU A 6 5.15 19.58 -29.86
CA GLU A 6 4.37 20.66 -29.22
C GLU A 6 2.91 20.28 -29.04
N ILE A 7 2.33 19.63 -30.05
CA ILE A 7 0.95 19.09 -29.98
C ILE A 7 0.83 18.04 -28.89
N LEU A 8 1.77 17.09 -28.82
CA LEU A 8 1.78 16.04 -27.81
C LEU A 8 1.95 16.61 -26.39
N ALA A 9 2.83 17.58 -26.20
CA ALA A 9 3.04 18.24 -24.91
C ALA A 9 1.77 18.97 -24.43
N ARG A 10 1.08 19.67 -25.35
CA ARG A 10 -0.18 20.35 -25.05
C ARG A 10 -1.29 19.37 -24.66
N LEU A 11 -1.47 18.29 -25.44
CA LEU A 11 -2.44 17.25 -25.15
C LEU A 11 -2.15 16.56 -23.82
N ASN A 12 -0.89 16.26 -23.54
CA ASN A 12 -0.48 15.70 -22.26
C ASN A 12 -0.82 16.61 -21.08
N HIS A 13 -0.64 17.93 -21.25
CA HIS A 13 -0.97 18.90 -20.22
C HIS A 13 -2.47 19.01 -19.96
N GLU A 14 -3.29 18.98 -21.01
CA GLU A 14 -4.77 18.99 -20.87
C GLU A 14 -5.28 17.70 -20.20
N GLU A 15 -4.79 16.54 -20.61
CA GLU A 15 -5.12 15.28 -19.96
C GLU A 15 -4.64 15.24 -18.49
N ALA A 16 -3.42 15.68 -18.19
CA ALA A 16 -2.90 15.72 -16.84
C ALA A 16 -3.74 16.60 -15.89
N LYS A 17 -4.38 17.67 -16.39
CA LYS A 17 -5.30 18.49 -15.59
C LYS A 17 -6.50 17.70 -15.07
N GLN A 18 -7.00 16.72 -15.82
CA GLN A 18 -8.11 15.89 -15.39
C GLN A 18 -7.74 15.00 -14.20
N TYR A 19 -6.46 14.65 -14.07
CA TYR A 19 -5.94 13.79 -13.01
C TYR A 19 -5.46 14.53 -11.75
N VAL A 20 -5.58 15.88 -11.70
CA VAL A 20 -5.11 16.68 -10.54
C VAL A 20 -5.71 16.18 -9.22
N GLY A 21 -7.01 15.88 -9.19
CA GLY A 21 -7.67 15.32 -8.01
C GLY A 21 -7.05 13.98 -7.59
N GLY A 22 -6.75 13.10 -8.55
CA GLY A 22 -6.07 11.83 -8.32
C GLY A 22 -4.65 12.02 -7.78
N VAL A 23 -3.90 12.97 -8.33
CA VAL A 23 -2.53 13.31 -7.88
C VAL A 23 -2.54 13.77 -6.42
N VAL A 24 -3.46 14.68 -6.05
CA VAL A 24 -3.60 15.16 -4.67
C VAL A 24 -3.98 14.02 -3.73
N PHE A 25 -4.93 13.18 -4.12
CA PHE A 25 -5.39 12.04 -3.32
C PHE A 25 -4.25 11.03 -3.10
N VAL A 26 -3.53 10.63 -4.14
CA VAL A 26 -2.38 9.72 -4.03
C VAL A 26 -1.27 10.32 -3.17
N ALA A 27 -0.98 11.63 -3.30
CA ALA A 27 0.03 12.31 -2.50
C ALA A 27 -0.32 12.32 -1.00
N LEU A 28 -1.59 12.52 -0.66
CA LEU A 28 -2.08 12.46 0.72
C LEU A 28 -1.97 11.03 1.29
N LEU A 29 -2.39 10.02 0.52
CA LEU A 29 -2.27 8.62 0.92
C LEU A 29 -0.80 8.20 1.08
N MET A 30 0.07 8.63 0.17
CA MET A 30 1.51 8.37 0.25
C MET A 30 2.10 8.93 1.55
N THR A 31 1.79 10.19 1.85
CA THR A 31 2.29 10.86 3.06
C THR A 31 1.80 10.15 4.32
N ALA A 32 0.48 9.92 4.42
CA ALA A 32 -0.12 9.21 5.55
C ALA A 32 0.43 7.78 5.69
N GLY A 33 0.61 7.08 4.57
CA GLY A 33 1.14 5.71 4.53
C GLY A 33 2.61 5.65 4.97
N ILE A 34 3.46 6.57 4.53
CA ILE A 34 4.87 6.61 4.96
C ILE A 34 4.95 6.80 6.48
N PHE A 35 4.31 7.83 7.02
CA PHE A 35 4.36 8.12 8.46
C PHE A 35 3.67 7.06 9.30
N GLY A 36 2.50 6.57 8.87
CA GLY A 36 1.73 5.55 9.58
C GLY A 36 2.49 4.22 9.66
N ASN A 37 2.98 3.71 8.53
CA ASN A 37 3.69 2.44 8.52
C ASN A 37 5.05 2.53 9.18
N LEU A 38 5.78 3.65 9.06
CA LEU A 38 7.02 3.87 9.77
C LEU A 38 6.81 3.87 11.30
N HIS A 39 5.71 4.48 11.78
CA HIS A 39 5.35 4.46 13.20
C HIS A 39 5.04 3.03 13.68
N VAL A 40 4.27 2.27 12.92
CA VAL A 40 3.99 0.85 13.22
C VAL A 40 5.27 0.04 13.27
N LEU A 41 6.15 0.17 12.27
CA LEU A 41 7.45 -0.51 12.24
C LEU A 41 8.28 -0.17 13.49
N TYR A 42 8.38 1.11 13.84
CA TYR A 42 9.11 1.55 15.04
C TYR A 42 8.57 0.90 16.31
N VAL A 43 7.26 0.95 16.54
CA VAL A 43 6.64 0.40 17.77
C VAL A 43 6.81 -1.12 17.83
N TYR A 44 6.55 -1.83 16.75
CA TYR A 44 6.61 -3.29 16.71
C TYR A 44 8.04 -3.84 16.73
N VAL A 45 9.02 -3.12 16.21
CA VAL A 45 10.43 -3.53 16.27
C VAL A 45 11.00 -3.31 17.68
N PHE A 46 10.76 -2.13 18.29
CA PHE A 46 11.46 -1.72 19.49
C PHE A 46 10.68 -1.88 20.80
N ARG A 47 9.34 -1.95 20.74
CA ARG A 47 8.49 -1.93 21.93
C ARG A 47 7.70 -3.22 22.18
N MET A 48 7.50 -4.05 21.16
CA MET A 48 6.66 -5.24 21.27
C MET A 48 7.49 -6.52 21.44
N GLN A 49 7.05 -7.41 22.33
CA GLN A 49 7.65 -8.73 22.51
C GLN A 49 7.44 -9.60 21.27
N SER A 50 8.33 -10.59 21.08
CA SER A 50 8.25 -11.52 19.94
C SER A 50 7.00 -12.38 20.04
N SER A 51 6.21 -12.38 18.96
CA SER A 51 5.02 -13.23 18.79
C SER A 51 4.75 -13.42 17.30
N ASN A 52 4.02 -14.47 16.94
CA ASN A 52 3.62 -14.70 15.54
C ASN A 52 2.84 -13.51 14.97
N TYR A 53 1.95 -12.92 15.77
CA TYR A 53 1.21 -11.72 15.41
C TYR A 53 2.13 -10.53 15.05
N ARG A 54 3.21 -10.33 15.83
CA ARG A 54 4.20 -9.29 15.53
C ARG A 54 4.83 -9.46 14.15
N VAL A 55 5.15 -10.69 13.76
CA VAL A 55 5.75 -10.97 12.44
C VAL A 55 4.79 -10.58 11.31
N PHE A 56 3.52 -10.94 11.42
CA PHE A 56 2.51 -10.58 10.40
C PHE A 56 2.33 -9.06 10.28
N VAL A 57 2.24 -8.35 11.41
CA VAL A 57 2.09 -6.88 11.40
C VAL A 57 3.32 -6.19 10.83
N LEU A 58 4.53 -6.66 11.17
CA LEU A 58 5.77 -6.14 10.60
C LEU A 58 5.86 -6.37 9.10
N SER A 59 5.48 -7.57 8.62
CA SER A 59 5.46 -7.88 7.20
C SER A 59 4.50 -6.97 6.45
N LEU A 60 3.29 -6.78 6.97
CA LEU A 60 2.27 -5.90 6.40
C LEU A 60 2.78 -4.46 6.33
N ALA A 61 3.23 -3.90 7.46
CA ALA A 61 3.72 -2.53 7.52
C ALA A 61 4.95 -2.29 6.61
N THR A 62 5.80 -3.32 6.44
CA THR A 62 6.95 -3.25 5.54
C THR A 62 6.51 -3.20 4.07
N LEU A 63 5.57 -4.06 3.66
CA LEU A 63 5.03 -4.07 2.30
C LEU A 63 4.33 -2.74 1.98
N ASP A 64 3.52 -2.24 2.89
CA ASP A 64 2.81 -0.97 2.72
C ASP A 64 3.77 0.22 2.68
N PHE A 65 4.84 0.22 3.49
CA PHE A 65 5.88 1.23 3.46
C PHE A 65 6.62 1.25 2.11
N ILE A 66 7.00 0.07 1.59
CA ILE A 66 7.64 -0.06 0.26
C ILE A 66 6.70 0.46 -0.83
N THR A 67 5.41 0.12 -0.77
CA THR A 67 4.41 0.63 -1.73
C THR A 67 4.32 2.15 -1.69
N CYS A 68 4.34 2.76 -0.50
CA CYS A 68 4.29 4.22 -0.35
C CYS A 68 5.55 4.92 -0.86
N VAL A 69 6.73 4.32 -0.67
CA VAL A 69 8.01 4.94 -1.05
C VAL A 69 8.37 4.70 -2.52
N VAL A 70 7.98 3.57 -3.10
CA VAL A 70 8.35 3.20 -4.47
C VAL A 70 7.14 3.24 -5.40
N GLY A 71 6.04 2.58 -5.01
CA GLY A 71 4.86 2.43 -5.87
C GLY A 71 4.10 3.74 -6.10
N MET A 72 3.83 4.49 -5.03
CA MET A 72 3.04 5.72 -5.13
C MET A 72 3.75 6.86 -5.87
N PRO A 73 5.05 7.15 -5.66
CA PRO A 73 5.76 8.12 -6.50
C PRO A 73 5.72 7.78 -7.98
N PHE A 74 5.80 6.50 -8.32
CA PHE A 74 5.67 6.05 -9.70
C PHE A 74 4.27 6.35 -10.27
N ILE A 75 3.20 6.09 -9.51
CA ILE A 75 1.82 6.43 -9.91
C ILE A 75 1.68 7.94 -10.11
N LEU A 76 2.32 8.77 -9.27
CA LEU A 76 2.28 10.23 -9.41
C LEU A 76 2.95 10.69 -10.72
N VAL A 77 4.06 10.08 -11.10
CA VAL A 77 4.74 10.37 -12.38
C VAL A 77 3.88 9.94 -13.57
N ASP A 78 3.27 8.77 -13.51
CA ASP A 78 2.37 8.22 -14.53
C ASP A 78 1.14 9.14 -14.73
N LEU A 79 0.50 9.58 -13.63
CA LEU A 79 -0.64 10.50 -13.69
C LEU A 79 -0.30 11.90 -14.22
N ARG A 80 0.94 12.36 -14.04
CA ARG A 80 1.39 13.65 -14.57
C ARG A 80 1.80 13.59 -16.04
N ASN A 81 2.12 12.41 -16.55
CA ASN A 81 2.61 12.22 -17.91
C ASN A 81 1.82 11.11 -18.65
N PRO A 82 0.49 11.24 -18.78
CA PRO A 82 -0.35 10.15 -19.27
C PRO A 82 -0.05 9.74 -20.73
N LEU A 83 0.43 10.66 -21.55
CA LEU A 83 0.71 10.44 -22.97
C LEU A 83 2.19 10.38 -23.34
N THR A 84 3.08 10.95 -22.47
CA THR A 84 4.52 11.07 -22.76
C THR A 84 5.39 10.09 -22.03
N PHE A 85 4.80 9.17 -21.27
CA PHE A 85 5.56 8.17 -20.50
C PHE A 85 6.18 7.11 -21.43
N THR A 86 7.46 7.27 -21.74
CA THR A 86 8.19 6.46 -22.73
C THR A 86 8.62 5.07 -22.24
N LEU A 87 8.69 4.86 -20.91
CA LEU A 87 9.16 3.61 -20.32
C LEU A 87 8.02 2.59 -20.15
N VAL A 88 7.39 2.17 -21.24
CA VAL A 88 6.22 1.26 -21.22
C VAL A 88 6.49 -0.05 -20.47
N ALA A 89 7.68 -0.63 -20.64
CA ALA A 89 8.05 -1.87 -19.96
C ALA A 89 8.17 -1.67 -18.44
N ALA A 90 8.82 -0.59 -18.00
CA ALA A 90 8.92 -0.24 -16.58
C ALA A 90 7.54 0.03 -15.97
N CYS A 91 6.66 0.73 -16.70
CA CYS A 91 5.29 0.98 -16.30
C CYS A 91 4.52 -0.33 -16.04
N LYS A 92 4.58 -1.28 -16.96
CA LYS A 92 3.91 -2.58 -16.82
C LYS A 92 4.43 -3.37 -15.63
N ILE A 93 5.75 -3.44 -15.46
CA ILE A 93 6.40 -4.18 -14.36
C ILE A 93 6.06 -3.56 -13.01
N LEU A 94 6.20 -2.24 -12.86
CA LEU A 94 5.93 -1.56 -11.59
C LEU A 94 4.45 -1.60 -11.22
N ARG A 95 3.56 -1.50 -12.20
CA ARG A 95 2.12 -1.65 -11.98
C ARG A 95 1.77 -3.08 -11.56
N PHE A 96 2.37 -4.09 -12.20
CA PHE A 96 2.21 -5.49 -11.80
C PHE A 96 2.72 -5.74 -10.37
N VAL A 97 3.92 -5.28 -10.04
CA VAL A 97 4.50 -5.40 -8.68
C VAL A 97 3.62 -4.72 -7.65
N ASN A 98 3.10 -3.53 -7.93
CA ASN A 98 2.20 -2.81 -7.03
C ASN A 98 0.90 -3.58 -6.76
N TYR A 99 0.26 -4.15 -7.79
CA TYR A 99 -0.90 -5.02 -7.62
C TYR A 99 -0.58 -6.28 -6.82
N PHE A 100 0.58 -6.89 -7.06
CA PHE A 100 1.02 -8.08 -6.32
C PHE A 100 1.21 -7.78 -4.83
N ILE A 101 1.85 -6.66 -4.49
CA ILE A 101 2.02 -6.23 -3.09
C ILE A 101 0.65 -5.96 -2.45
N CYS A 102 -0.26 -5.29 -3.15
CA CYS A 102 -1.61 -5.03 -2.66
C CYS A 102 -2.39 -6.32 -2.34
N LEU A 103 -2.30 -7.33 -3.20
CA LEU A 103 -2.88 -8.65 -2.95
C LEU A 103 -2.22 -9.35 -1.76
N ALA A 104 -0.90 -9.29 -1.64
CA ALA A 104 -0.17 -9.87 -0.52
C ALA A 104 -0.58 -9.22 0.81
N SER A 105 -0.71 -7.90 0.86
CA SER A 105 -1.20 -7.17 2.03
C SER A 105 -2.64 -7.58 2.40
N ALA A 106 -3.52 -7.73 1.42
CA ALA A 106 -4.88 -8.21 1.65
C ALA A 106 -4.91 -9.64 2.24
N PHE A 107 -4.08 -10.55 1.73
CA PHE A 107 -3.92 -11.89 2.29
C PHE A 107 -3.43 -11.86 3.74
N LEU A 108 -2.43 -11.04 4.05
CA LEU A 108 -1.93 -10.90 5.42
C LEU A 108 -3.01 -10.39 6.38
N LEU A 109 -3.85 -9.44 5.96
CA LEU A 109 -4.98 -8.97 6.76
C LEU A 109 -5.98 -10.09 7.06
N ILE A 110 -6.28 -10.95 6.08
CA ILE A 110 -7.16 -12.11 6.28
C ILE A 110 -6.54 -13.08 7.28
N VAL A 111 -5.26 -13.40 7.16
CA VAL A 111 -4.56 -14.28 8.09
C VAL A 111 -4.58 -13.72 9.52
N ILE A 112 -4.33 -12.44 9.70
CA ILE A 112 -4.40 -11.74 10.99
C ILE A 112 -5.82 -11.82 11.57
N ALA A 113 -6.85 -11.61 10.75
CA ALA A 113 -8.24 -11.66 11.18
C ALA A 113 -8.65 -13.08 11.64
N VAL A 114 -8.24 -14.12 10.90
CA VAL A 114 -8.49 -15.52 11.25
C VAL A 114 -7.76 -15.90 12.55
N ASP A 115 -6.49 -15.51 12.70
CA ASP A 115 -5.71 -15.80 13.92
C ASP A 115 -6.35 -15.16 15.17
N ARG A 116 -6.76 -13.89 15.06
CA ARG A 116 -7.49 -13.21 16.15
C ARG A 116 -8.82 -13.88 16.48
N SER A 117 -9.58 -14.30 15.47
CA SER A 117 -10.84 -15.02 15.66
C SER A 117 -10.63 -16.36 16.38
N ALA A 118 -9.62 -17.13 15.99
CA ALA A 118 -9.26 -18.40 16.61
C ALA A 118 -8.84 -18.23 18.08
N MET A 119 -8.03 -17.19 18.38
CA MET A 119 -7.63 -16.88 19.76
C MET A 119 -8.83 -16.47 20.63
N ALA A 120 -9.73 -15.64 20.12
CA ALA A 120 -10.94 -15.24 20.83
C ALA A 120 -11.85 -16.44 21.13
N THR A 121 -11.98 -17.38 20.19
CA THR A 121 -12.77 -18.62 20.39
C THR A 121 -12.15 -19.52 21.45
N LYS A 122 -10.81 -19.71 21.44
CA LYS A 122 -10.11 -20.48 22.48
C LYS A 122 -10.29 -19.85 23.87
N ALA A 123 -10.16 -18.54 23.99
CA ALA A 123 -10.36 -17.83 25.26
C ALA A 123 -11.78 -18.02 25.80
N ARG A 124 -12.82 -17.95 24.93
CA ARG A 124 -14.20 -18.20 25.32
C ARG A 124 -14.43 -19.64 25.81
N LEU A 125 -13.87 -20.64 25.11
CA LEU A 125 -13.99 -22.05 25.50
C LEU A 125 -13.36 -22.33 26.88
N VAL A 126 -12.20 -21.71 27.17
CA VAL A 126 -11.54 -21.84 28.48
C VAL A 126 -12.40 -21.25 29.60
N ILE A 127 -12.99 -20.07 29.38
CA ILE A 127 -13.86 -19.41 30.37
C ILE A 127 -15.11 -20.26 30.66
N VAL A 128 -15.77 -20.75 29.60
CA VAL A 128 -16.98 -21.60 29.74
C VAL A 128 -16.65 -22.92 30.43
N GLY A 129 -15.51 -23.56 30.07
CA GLY A 129 -15.09 -24.82 30.69
C GLY A 129 -14.68 -24.68 32.16
N SER A 130 -14.21 -23.53 32.59
CA SER A 130 -13.84 -23.26 33.99
C SER A 130 -15.00 -22.84 34.89
N GLY A 131 -16.15 -22.53 34.33
CA GLY A 131 -17.36 -22.15 35.08
C GLY A 131 -18.33 -23.30 35.37
N THR A 132 -17.97 -24.53 35.00
CA THR A 132 -18.82 -25.75 35.19
C THR A 132 -18.31 -26.70 36.26
N THR A 133 -17.44 -26.24 37.17
CA THR A 133 -17.04 -27.02 38.38
C THR A 133 -17.56 -26.28 39.66
#